data_360293fa876c884fdbeeff4a3c3c1563
#
_entry.id   360293fa876c884fdbeeff4a3c3c1563
#
_cell.length_a   1.000
_cell.length_b   1.000
_cell.length_c   1.000
_cell.angle_alpha   90.00
_cell.angle_beta   90.00
_cell.angle_gamma   90.00
#
_symmetry.space_group_name_H-M   'P 1'
#
loop_
_entity.id
_entity.type
_entity.pdbx_description
1 polymer ?
#
loop_
_entity_poly.entity_id
_entity_poly.type
_entity_poly.pdbx_seq_one_letter_code
_entity_poly.pdbx_strand_id
1 'polypeptide(L)'
;QKHILSNLAQSLFEHGAIKTTEAKAKMLRPYAEKLITKAKKGTLADRRAVAAELPNKEVVSHLFNELAPVFANRDGGYTRTIKLENRTGDNAPMVQISLVTEETVSSEATRTARAAASRKAQEAKVAEAKADEADTAEEAQAEEVQAVQTDAAAAKPAEAADAEAAEAEVVEPVEADEAEQDKN
;
A
#
# COMPACT_ATOMS: atom_id res chain seq x y z
N GLN A 1 27.10 -5.89 26.46
CA GLN A 1 27.04 -6.07 24.99
C GLN A 1 25.71 -5.60 24.40
N LYS A 2 24.55 -5.98 24.98
CA LYS A 2 23.22 -5.56 24.49
C LYS A 2 23.09 -4.05 24.30
N HIS A 3 23.44 -3.26 25.31
CA HIS A 3 23.34 -1.79 25.22
C HIS A 3 24.22 -1.17 24.14
N ILE A 4 25.42 -1.74 23.92
CA ILE A 4 26.29 -1.27 22.82
C ILE A 4 25.65 -1.52 21.46
N LEU A 5 25.06 -2.69 21.26
CA LEU A 5 24.36 -3.03 20.02
C LEU A 5 23.09 -2.19 19.83
N SER A 6 22.34 -1.94 20.92
CA SER A 6 21.18 -1.07 20.90
C SER A 6 21.54 0.36 20.48
N ASN A 7 22.57 0.94 21.10
CA ASN A 7 23.02 2.30 20.74
C ASN A 7 23.56 2.37 19.30
N LEU A 8 24.33 1.37 18.84
CA LEU A 8 24.79 1.30 17.47
C LEU A 8 23.65 1.14 16.48
N ALA A 9 22.61 0.36 16.81
CA ALA A 9 21.43 0.22 15.97
C ALA A 9 20.63 1.53 15.89
N GLN A 10 20.49 2.26 17.00
CA GLN A 10 19.88 3.58 17.02
C GLN A 10 20.60 4.54 16.09
N SER A 11 21.91 4.67 16.25
CA SER A 11 22.73 5.53 15.38
C SER A 11 22.64 5.09 13.91
N LEU A 12 22.54 3.78 13.62
CA LEU A 12 22.38 3.28 12.26
C LEU A 12 21.02 3.69 11.65
N PHE A 13 19.95 3.59 12.43
CA PHE A 13 18.61 3.98 11.95
C PHE A 13 18.46 5.49 11.81
N GLU A 14 19.10 6.28 12.66
CA GLU A 14 19.07 7.74 12.63
C GLU A 14 19.89 8.33 11.48
N HIS A 15 21.09 7.82 11.28
CA HIS A 15 22.04 8.38 10.31
C HIS A 15 22.12 7.59 8.98
N GLY A 16 21.49 6.43 8.88
CA GLY A 16 21.54 5.57 7.71
C GLY A 16 22.86 4.82 7.50
N ALA A 17 23.98 5.34 8.02
CA ALA A 17 25.30 4.72 7.93
C ALA A 17 26.18 5.08 9.13
N ILE A 18 26.93 4.13 9.64
CA ILE A 18 27.87 4.32 10.76
C ILE A 18 29.21 3.64 10.49
N LYS A 19 30.28 4.21 11.07
CA LYS A 19 31.61 3.61 11.05
C LYS A 19 31.87 2.92 12.39
N THR A 20 32.28 1.65 12.37
CA THR A 20 32.58 0.88 13.59
C THR A 20 33.62 -0.20 13.32
N THR A 21 34.07 -0.91 14.34
CA THR A 21 34.99 -2.03 14.16
C THR A 21 34.29 -3.24 13.53
N GLU A 22 35.01 -4.04 12.77
CA GLU A 22 34.48 -5.20 12.05
C GLU A 22 33.77 -6.19 13.00
N ALA A 23 34.33 -6.44 14.20
CA ALA A 23 33.71 -7.32 15.19
C ALA A 23 32.33 -6.81 15.66
N LYS A 24 32.19 -5.50 15.91
CA LYS A 24 30.91 -4.89 16.29
C LYS A 24 29.91 -4.92 15.14
N ALA A 25 30.35 -4.63 13.92
CA ALA A 25 29.49 -4.68 12.74
C ALA A 25 28.94 -6.08 12.46
N LYS A 26 29.78 -7.13 12.62
CA LYS A 26 29.32 -8.53 12.48
C LYS A 26 28.21 -8.90 13.46
N MET A 27 28.26 -8.37 14.69
CA MET A 27 27.20 -8.60 15.70
C MET A 27 25.98 -7.68 15.48
N LEU A 28 26.21 -6.46 15.00
CA LEU A 28 25.17 -5.48 14.76
C LEU A 28 24.25 -5.87 13.59
N ARG A 29 24.82 -6.41 12.51
CA ARG A 29 24.08 -6.80 11.31
C ARG A 29 22.85 -7.68 11.61
N PRO A 30 22.99 -8.86 12.25
CA PRO A 30 21.82 -9.71 12.53
C PRO A 30 20.85 -9.06 13.54
N TYR A 31 21.35 -8.21 14.43
CA TYR A 31 20.52 -7.48 15.38
C TYR A 31 19.65 -6.44 14.69
N ALA A 32 20.24 -5.59 13.85
CA ALA A 32 19.51 -4.59 13.09
C ALA A 32 18.51 -5.21 12.11
N GLU A 33 18.88 -6.28 11.41
CA GLU A 33 18.01 -6.99 10.48
C GLU A 33 16.77 -7.58 11.16
N LYS A 34 16.90 -8.10 12.39
CA LYS A 34 15.73 -8.57 13.17
C LYS A 34 14.79 -7.43 13.54
N LEU A 35 15.32 -6.25 13.90
CA LEU A 35 14.51 -5.09 14.22
C LEU A 35 13.75 -4.58 13.00
N ILE A 36 14.41 -4.51 11.84
CA ILE A 36 13.78 -4.12 10.56
C ILE A 36 12.69 -5.13 10.17
N THR A 37 12.94 -6.43 10.33
CA THR A 37 11.93 -7.45 10.02
C THR A 37 10.68 -7.32 10.91
N LYS A 38 10.85 -7.01 12.21
CA LYS A 38 9.74 -6.71 13.10
C LYS A 38 9.00 -5.44 12.69
N ALA A 39 9.75 -4.40 12.32
CA ALA A 39 9.16 -3.14 11.85
C ALA A 39 8.33 -3.31 10.58
N LYS A 40 8.78 -4.12 9.62
CA LYS A 40 8.01 -4.48 8.40
C LYS A 40 6.67 -5.15 8.69
N LYS A 41 6.60 -6.02 9.72
CA LYS A 41 5.34 -6.66 10.14
C LYS A 41 4.34 -5.66 10.71
N GLY A 42 4.82 -4.61 11.36
CA GLY A 42 4.00 -3.49 11.83
C GLY A 42 3.00 -3.81 12.93
N THR A 43 3.02 -5.02 13.52
CA THR A 43 2.05 -5.38 14.56
C THR A 43 2.32 -4.63 15.86
N LEU A 44 1.30 -4.45 16.70
CA LEU A 44 1.44 -3.81 18.00
C LEU A 44 2.43 -4.58 18.92
N ALA A 45 2.43 -5.92 18.81
CA ALA A 45 3.36 -6.77 19.54
C ALA A 45 4.81 -6.54 19.10
N ASP A 46 5.06 -6.45 17.79
CA ASP A 46 6.38 -6.15 17.23
C ASP A 46 6.86 -4.76 17.62
N ARG A 47 5.96 -3.75 17.59
CA ARG A 47 6.28 -2.39 18.03
C ARG A 47 6.70 -2.35 19.50
N ARG A 48 5.99 -3.07 20.39
CA ARG A 48 6.36 -3.19 21.80
C ARG A 48 7.71 -3.90 21.98
N ALA A 49 7.96 -4.96 21.21
CA ALA A 49 9.22 -5.71 21.25
C ALA A 49 10.40 -4.85 20.78
N VAL A 50 10.25 -4.04 19.74
CA VAL A 50 11.29 -3.10 19.28
C VAL A 50 11.51 -1.98 20.29
N ALA A 51 10.46 -1.41 20.87
CA ALA A 51 10.56 -0.37 21.90
C ALA A 51 11.22 -0.85 23.18
N ALA A 52 11.13 -2.14 23.53
CA ALA A 52 11.86 -2.74 24.63
C ALA A 52 13.37 -2.88 24.37
N GLU A 53 13.77 -2.96 23.09
CA GLU A 53 15.18 -3.08 22.68
C GLU A 53 15.84 -1.73 22.41
N LEU A 54 15.07 -0.73 21.90
CA LEU A 54 15.54 0.62 21.57
C LEU A 54 14.95 1.63 22.56
N PRO A 55 15.77 2.24 23.44
CA PRO A 55 15.26 3.16 24.46
C PRO A 55 14.75 4.50 23.89
N ASN A 56 15.24 4.94 22.74
CA ASN A 56 14.80 6.17 22.10
C ASN A 56 13.50 5.95 21.31
N LYS A 57 12.40 6.60 21.75
CA LYS A 57 11.08 6.52 21.12
C LYS A 57 11.03 7.16 19.74
N GLU A 58 11.83 8.20 19.49
CA GLU A 58 11.90 8.91 18.21
C GLU A 58 12.45 7.99 17.12
N VAL A 59 13.57 7.27 17.45
CA VAL A 59 14.16 6.30 16.52
C VAL A 59 13.21 5.14 16.23
N VAL A 60 12.45 4.68 17.22
CA VAL A 60 11.40 3.66 17.02
C VAL A 60 10.34 4.21 16.05
N SER A 61 9.89 5.45 16.23
CA SER A 61 8.90 6.08 15.35
C SER A 61 9.43 6.20 13.92
N HIS A 62 10.66 6.69 13.75
CA HIS A 62 11.36 6.79 12.47
C HIS A 62 11.48 5.41 11.77
N LEU A 63 11.86 4.38 12.53
CA LEU A 63 11.98 3.02 12.01
C LEU A 63 10.65 2.49 11.44
N PHE A 64 9.52 2.71 12.12
CA PHE A 64 8.21 2.22 11.67
C PHE A 64 7.57 3.09 10.58
N ASN A 65 7.73 4.40 10.64
CA ASN A 65 7.04 5.32 9.75
C ASN A 65 7.81 5.57 8.44
N GLU A 66 9.14 5.63 8.50
CA GLU A 66 9.98 5.99 7.38
C GLU A 66 10.76 4.81 6.81
N LEU A 67 11.48 4.04 7.66
CA LEU A 67 12.33 2.95 7.18
C LEU A 67 11.54 1.69 6.80
N ALA A 68 10.51 1.33 7.55
CA ALA A 68 9.74 0.12 7.26
C ALA A 68 9.08 0.12 5.87
N PRO A 69 8.48 1.23 5.39
CA PRO A 69 7.95 1.31 4.03
C PRO A 69 9.01 1.13 2.94
N VAL A 70 10.20 1.72 3.14
CA VAL A 70 11.33 1.60 2.19
C VAL A 70 11.76 0.14 2.01
N PHE A 71 11.74 -0.62 3.11
CA PHE A 71 12.12 -2.04 3.08
C PHE A 71 10.95 -3.00 2.77
N ALA A 72 9.74 -2.52 2.54
CA ALA A 72 8.56 -3.37 2.34
C ALA A 72 8.75 -4.43 1.25
N ASN A 73 9.38 -4.06 0.13
CA ASN A 73 9.60 -4.93 -1.03
C ASN A 73 10.89 -5.76 -0.98
N ARG A 74 11.67 -5.68 0.11
CA ARG A 74 12.94 -6.39 0.25
C ARG A 74 12.81 -7.51 1.29
N ASP A 75 13.10 -8.76 0.94
CA ASP A 75 12.93 -9.91 1.84
C ASP A 75 14.11 -10.15 2.78
N GLY A 76 15.18 -9.35 2.67
CA GLY A 76 16.36 -9.44 3.52
C GLY A 76 17.53 -8.64 2.98
N GLY A 77 18.70 -8.71 3.67
CA GLY A 77 19.87 -7.98 3.26
C GLY A 77 19.69 -6.46 3.36
N TYR A 78 19.08 -5.99 4.43
CA TYR A 78 18.79 -4.57 4.66
C TYR A 78 20.04 -3.74 4.93
N THR A 79 21.17 -4.39 5.23
CA THR A 79 22.43 -3.73 5.58
C THR A 79 23.56 -4.12 4.64
N ARG A 80 24.42 -3.15 4.31
CA ARG A 80 25.65 -3.33 3.52
C ARG A 80 26.84 -2.96 4.39
N THR A 81 27.90 -3.78 4.36
CA THR A 81 29.14 -3.55 5.10
C THR A 81 30.28 -3.33 4.13
N ILE A 82 30.96 -2.19 4.23
CA ILE A 82 32.12 -1.82 3.41
C ILE A 82 33.34 -1.74 4.32
N LYS A 83 34.41 -2.41 3.97
CA LYS A 83 35.68 -2.34 4.71
C LYS A 83 36.33 -0.98 4.48
N LEU A 84 36.82 -0.39 5.56
CA LEU A 84 37.58 0.87 5.57
C LEU A 84 39.02 0.59 5.96
N GLU A 85 39.84 1.63 5.93
CA GLU A 85 41.18 1.62 6.47
C GLU A 85 41.15 1.35 7.98
N ASN A 86 42.23 0.71 8.45
CA ASN A 86 42.39 0.42 9.87
C ASN A 86 42.52 1.72 10.69
N ARG A 87 42.05 1.69 11.91
CA ARG A 87 42.10 2.83 12.80
C ARG A 87 43.53 3.17 13.19
N THR A 88 43.91 4.45 13.06
CA THR A 88 45.21 4.94 13.49
C THR A 88 45.41 4.74 14.99
N GLY A 89 46.51 4.23 15.41
CA GLY A 89 46.89 3.97 16.79
C GLY A 89 46.88 2.49 17.15
N ASP A 90 45.74 1.82 17.12
CA ASP A 90 45.58 0.40 17.51
C ASP A 90 45.44 -0.56 16.32
N ASN A 91 45.49 -0.04 15.09
CA ASN A 91 45.35 -0.82 13.86
C ASN A 91 44.12 -1.71 13.79
N ALA A 92 43.03 -1.33 14.51
CA ALA A 92 41.79 -2.09 14.51
C ALA A 92 41.13 -2.03 13.13
N PRO A 93 40.63 -3.16 12.55
CA PRO A 93 39.90 -3.16 11.28
C PRO A 93 38.59 -2.43 11.42
N MET A 94 38.41 -1.38 10.62
CA MET A 94 37.22 -0.56 10.58
C MET A 94 36.32 -0.91 9.39
N VAL A 95 35.03 -0.78 9.60
CA VAL A 95 34.01 -0.98 8.56
C VAL A 95 32.94 0.09 8.66
N GLN A 96 32.37 0.43 7.52
CA GLN A 96 31.14 1.19 7.46
C GLN A 96 29.98 0.21 7.24
N ILE A 97 28.98 0.26 8.12
CA ILE A 97 27.71 -0.42 7.92
C ILE A 97 26.66 0.64 7.54
N SER A 98 25.94 0.39 6.46
CA SER A 98 24.91 1.28 5.93
C SER A 98 23.62 0.53 5.65
N LEU A 99 22.49 1.23 5.72
CA LEU A 99 21.21 0.74 5.26
C LEU A 99 21.15 0.77 3.74
N VAL A 100 20.57 -0.25 3.11
CA VAL A 100 20.41 -0.37 1.67
C VAL A 100 19.01 0.08 1.31
N THR A 101 18.86 1.37 1.03
CA THR A 101 17.58 1.99 0.66
C THR A 101 17.27 1.88 -0.84
N GLU A 102 18.26 1.46 -1.66
CA GLU A 102 18.10 1.27 -3.10
C GLU A 102 17.10 0.15 -3.39
N GLU A 103 16.22 0.34 -4.36
CA GLU A 103 15.33 -0.73 -4.83
C GLU A 103 16.14 -1.87 -5.47
N THR A 104 15.73 -3.11 -5.22
CA THR A 104 16.37 -4.26 -5.86
C THR A 104 15.87 -4.41 -7.29
N VAL A 105 16.78 -4.69 -8.22
CA VAL A 105 16.45 -4.93 -9.65
C VAL A 105 15.39 -6.03 -9.80
N SER A 106 15.40 -7.03 -8.90
CA SER A 106 14.39 -8.10 -8.85
C SER A 106 13.01 -7.58 -8.42
N SER A 107 12.95 -6.55 -7.56
CA SER A 107 11.67 -5.95 -7.14
C SER A 107 11.06 -5.09 -8.25
N GLU A 108 11.89 -4.41 -9.05
CA GLU A 108 11.43 -3.70 -10.24
C GLU A 108 10.88 -4.66 -11.31
N ALA A 109 11.59 -5.76 -11.58
CA ALA A 109 11.15 -6.78 -12.52
C ALA A 109 9.83 -7.44 -12.09
N THR A 110 9.67 -7.77 -10.81
CA THR A 110 8.40 -8.29 -10.26
C THR A 110 7.30 -7.26 -10.25
N ARG A 111 7.59 -5.99 -9.98
CA ARG A 111 6.62 -4.90 -10.01
C ARG A 111 6.12 -4.62 -11.43
N THR A 112 7.02 -4.61 -12.42
CA THR A 112 6.64 -4.45 -13.83
C THR A 112 5.87 -5.66 -14.35
N ALA A 113 6.27 -6.89 -14.00
CA ALA A 113 5.54 -8.10 -14.33
C ALA A 113 4.13 -8.14 -13.69
N ARG A 114 3.99 -7.71 -12.43
CA ARG A 114 2.70 -7.63 -11.74
C ARG A 114 1.81 -6.54 -12.31
N ALA A 115 2.37 -5.38 -12.70
CA ALA A 115 1.63 -4.32 -13.37
C ALA A 115 1.15 -4.75 -14.76
N ALA A 116 1.97 -5.46 -15.52
CA ALA A 116 1.61 -6.02 -16.82
C ALA A 116 0.52 -7.11 -16.70
N ALA A 117 0.63 -8.00 -15.70
CA ALA A 117 -0.37 -9.02 -15.42
C ALA A 117 -1.72 -8.41 -14.99
N SER A 118 -1.70 -7.34 -14.19
CA SER A 118 -2.91 -6.64 -13.77
C SER A 118 -3.61 -5.94 -14.94
N ARG A 119 -2.86 -5.31 -15.86
CA ARG A 119 -3.42 -4.72 -17.09
C ARG A 119 -4.06 -5.77 -17.98
N LYS A 120 -3.37 -6.90 -18.19
CA LYS A 120 -3.88 -8.00 -18.99
C LYS A 120 -5.15 -8.63 -18.40
N ALA A 121 -5.24 -8.71 -17.06
CA ALA A 121 -6.43 -9.19 -16.36
C ALA A 121 -7.61 -8.19 -16.46
N GLN A 122 -7.33 -6.90 -16.49
CA GLN A 122 -8.36 -5.87 -16.70
C GLN A 122 -8.85 -5.86 -18.15
N GLU A 123 -7.95 -5.98 -19.12
CA GLU A 123 -8.30 -6.09 -20.56
C GLU A 123 -9.15 -7.33 -20.83
N ALA A 124 -8.82 -8.47 -20.22
CA ALA A 124 -9.60 -9.69 -20.32
C ALA A 124 -11.02 -9.54 -19.76
N LYS A 125 -11.16 -8.88 -18.58
CA LYS A 125 -12.48 -8.60 -17.98
C LYS A 125 -13.33 -7.62 -18.82
N VAL A 126 -12.69 -6.63 -19.44
CA VAL A 126 -13.39 -5.68 -20.33
C VAL A 126 -13.82 -6.36 -21.64
N ALA A 127 -13.02 -7.31 -22.13
CA ALA A 127 -13.37 -8.08 -23.30
C ALA A 127 -14.54 -9.05 -23.03
N GLU A 128 -14.54 -9.68 -21.84
CA GLU A 128 -15.61 -10.58 -21.40
C GLU A 128 -16.93 -9.82 -21.16
N ALA A 129 -16.88 -8.63 -20.53
CA ALA A 129 -18.05 -7.78 -20.35
C ALA A 129 -18.63 -7.25 -21.67
N LYS A 130 -17.80 -7.03 -22.71
CA LYS A 130 -18.27 -6.64 -24.03
C LYS A 130 -18.86 -7.81 -24.82
N ALA A 131 -18.43 -9.05 -24.54
CA ALA A 131 -19.01 -10.23 -25.16
C ALA A 131 -20.41 -10.52 -24.58
N ASP A 132 -20.60 -10.36 -23.28
CA ASP A 132 -21.91 -10.49 -22.62
C ASP A 132 -22.91 -9.42 -23.07
N GLU A 133 -22.46 -8.17 -23.33
CA GLU A 133 -23.32 -7.10 -23.86
C GLU A 133 -23.73 -7.34 -25.33
N ALA A 134 -22.89 -8.00 -26.11
CA ALA A 134 -23.20 -8.33 -27.50
C ALA A 134 -24.22 -9.49 -27.60
N ASP A 135 -24.13 -10.46 -26.72
CA ASP A 135 -25.03 -11.63 -26.69
C ASP A 135 -26.43 -11.24 -26.23
N THR A 136 -26.53 -10.34 -25.22
CA THR A 136 -27.83 -9.79 -24.77
C THR A 136 -28.50 -8.86 -25.79
N ALA A 137 -27.72 -8.19 -26.65
CA ALA A 137 -28.26 -7.35 -27.72
C ALA A 137 -28.81 -8.18 -28.90
N GLU A 138 -28.24 -9.36 -29.16
CA GLU A 138 -28.69 -10.26 -30.23
C GLU A 138 -29.95 -11.04 -29.80
N GLU A 139 -30.08 -11.42 -28.54
CA GLU A 139 -31.31 -12.03 -27.98
C GLU A 139 -32.49 -11.04 -27.95
N ALA A 140 -32.24 -9.77 -27.60
CA ALA A 140 -33.28 -8.75 -27.57
C ALA A 140 -33.80 -8.40 -28.98
N GLN A 141 -32.97 -8.47 -30.00
CA GLN A 141 -33.38 -8.26 -31.42
C GLN A 141 -34.12 -9.49 -31.98
N ALA A 142 -33.84 -10.68 -31.53
CA ALA A 142 -34.55 -11.89 -31.95
C ALA A 142 -35.98 -11.98 -31.37
N GLU A 143 -36.18 -11.44 -30.16
CA GLU A 143 -37.50 -11.42 -29.49
C GLU A 143 -38.41 -10.34 -30.10
N GLU A 144 -37.86 -9.19 -30.51
CA GLU A 144 -38.63 -8.11 -31.17
C GLU A 144 -39.11 -8.50 -32.58
N VAL A 145 -38.38 -9.32 -33.32
CA VAL A 145 -38.78 -9.83 -34.65
C VAL A 145 -39.89 -10.90 -34.52
N GLN A 146 -39.98 -11.63 -33.44
CA GLN A 146 -41.06 -12.61 -33.21
C GLN A 146 -42.36 -11.95 -32.70
N ALA A 147 -42.27 -10.84 -31.97
CA ALA A 147 -43.45 -10.11 -31.48
C ALA A 147 -44.21 -9.38 -32.60
N VAL A 148 -43.54 -8.98 -33.67
CA VAL A 148 -44.17 -8.27 -34.81
C VAL A 148 -44.94 -9.20 -35.77
N GLN A 149 -44.71 -10.53 -35.70
CA GLN A 149 -45.41 -11.49 -36.60
C GLN A 149 -46.70 -12.08 -35.99
N THR A 150 -47.04 -11.83 -34.71
CA THR A 150 -48.24 -12.36 -34.08
C THR A 150 -49.38 -11.36 -33.91
N ASP A 151 -49.20 -10.05 -34.21
CA ASP A 151 -50.18 -9.00 -34.01
C ASP A 151 -50.93 -8.53 -35.30
N ALA A 152 -50.96 -9.35 -36.32
CA ALA A 152 -51.72 -9.04 -37.53
C ALA A 152 -53.08 -9.75 -37.63
N ALA A 153 -53.63 -10.20 -36.51
CA ALA A 153 -55.00 -10.80 -36.53
C ALA A 153 -55.76 -10.49 -35.25
N ALA A 154 -56.30 -9.30 -35.10
CA ALA A 154 -57.63 -9.06 -34.48
C ALA A 154 -57.89 -7.56 -34.31
N ALA A 155 -58.88 -7.12 -35.05
CA ALA A 155 -59.31 -5.73 -35.11
C ALA A 155 -60.34 -5.36 -34.02
N LYS A 156 -60.23 -4.10 -33.56
CA LYS A 156 -61.27 -3.11 -33.32
C LYS A 156 -62.04 -3.08 -31.99
N PRO A 157 -62.74 -1.96 -31.64
CA PRO A 157 -62.22 -0.87 -30.79
C PRO A 157 -63.19 -0.57 -29.64
N ALA A 158 -62.89 0.33 -28.72
CA ALA A 158 -63.73 1.27 -27.97
C ALA A 158 -62.93 1.80 -26.78
N GLU A 159 -62.71 3.03 -26.75
CA GLU A 159 -63.40 4.24 -26.30
C GLU A 159 -63.16 4.56 -24.80
N ALA A 160 -62.57 5.69 -24.62
CA ALA A 160 -62.88 6.81 -23.72
C ALA A 160 -62.46 6.82 -22.26
N ALA A 161 -61.96 7.99 -21.92
CA ALA A 161 -62.07 8.78 -20.70
C ALA A 161 -61.02 8.46 -19.61
N ASP A 162 -60.31 9.36 -19.17
CA ASP A 162 -60.41 10.72 -18.64
C ASP A 162 -59.57 10.85 -17.37
N ALA A 163 -58.92 11.97 -17.31
CA ALA A 163 -58.62 12.80 -16.13
C ALA A 163 -57.54 12.32 -15.16
N GLU A 164 -56.61 13.09 -15.03
CA GLU A 164 -56.30 14.32 -14.27
C GLU A 164 -55.38 14.11 -13.08
N ALA A 165 -54.31 14.82 -13.19
CA ALA A 165 -53.77 15.82 -12.25
C ALA A 165 -53.17 15.39 -10.90
N ALA A 166 -52.07 15.90 -10.66
CA ALA A 166 -51.52 16.76 -9.60
C ALA A 166 -50.11 16.36 -9.27
N GLU A 167 -49.18 17.16 -9.62
CA GLU A 167 -48.56 18.34 -8.98
C GLU A 167 -47.94 18.11 -7.62
N ALA A 168 -46.69 18.53 -7.61
CA ALA A 168 -45.95 19.21 -6.53
C ALA A 168 -45.45 18.31 -5.38
N GLU A 169 -44.31 18.43 -4.87
CA GLU A 169 -43.64 19.65 -4.38
C GLU A 169 -42.13 19.38 -4.10
N VAL A 170 -41.38 20.33 -4.50
CA VAL A 170 -40.05 20.70 -4.15
C VAL A 170 -39.92 21.02 -2.65
N VAL A 171 -38.92 20.54 -1.97
CA VAL A 171 -38.33 21.28 -0.85
C VAL A 171 -36.81 21.04 -0.82
N GLU A 172 -36.11 22.05 -1.17
CA GLU A 172 -34.72 22.33 -0.84
C GLU A 172 -34.60 22.97 0.56
N PRO A 173 -33.41 23.45 0.94
CA PRO A 173 -32.56 22.95 2.00
C PRO A 173 -32.55 23.86 3.22
N VAL A 174 -31.91 23.45 4.28
CA VAL A 174 -31.61 24.39 5.39
C VAL A 174 -30.15 24.28 5.71
N GLU A 175 -29.47 25.37 5.36
CA GLU A 175 -28.24 25.86 5.94
C GLU A 175 -28.42 26.38 7.37
N ALA A 176 -27.27 26.65 7.96
CA ALA A 176 -26.97 27.45 9.15
C ALA A 176 -26.89 26.67 10.46
N ASP A 177 -25.98 26.90 11.34
CA ASP A 177 -25.27 28.14 11.67
C ASP A 177 -24.15 27.84 12.67
N GLU A 178 -23.18 28.70 12.62
CA GLU A 178 -22.10 28.97 13.55
C GLU A 178 -22.52 29.08 15.04
N ALA A 179 -21.58 28.80 15.88
CA ALA A 179 -21.13 29.66 17.02
C ALA A 179 -20.17 28.82 17.89
N GLU A 180 -18.90 29.12 17.90
CA GLU A 180 -18.19 30.12 18.71
C GLU A 180 -18.48 30.03 20.21
N GLN A 181 -17.44 29.86 20.96
CA GLN A 181 -16.99 30.43 22.24
C GLN A 181 -16.20 29.40 23.05
N ASP A 182 -14.88 29.52 23.11
CA ASP A 182 -14.16 30.43 24.01
C ASP A 182 -14.21 30.07 25.50
N LYS A 183 -13.04 29.99 26.08
CA LYS A 183 -12.66 30.04 27.52
C LYS A 183 -12.46 28.69 28.24
N ASN A 184 -11.27 28.32 28.58
CA ASN A 184 -10.43 28.80 29.69
C ASN A 184 -9.15 27.92 29.77
#